data_fa8313a32549bb84e0ffd112e56d4f2e
#
_entry.id   fa8313a32549bb84e0ffd112e56d4f2e
#
_cell.length_a   1.000
_cell.length_b   1.000
_cell.length_c   1.000
_cell.angle_alpha   90.00
_cell.angle_beta   90.00
_cell.angle_gamma   90.00
#
_symmetry.space_group_name_H-M   'P 1'
#
loop_
_entity.id
_entity.type
_entity.pdbx_description
1 polymer ?
#
loop_
_entity_poly.entity_id
_entity_poly.type
_entity_poly.pdbx_seq_one_letter_code
_entity_poly.pdbx_strand_id
1 'polypeptide(L)'
;MAPLIERYDAFLIDQFGVLIDGNTAYTGAVDALAHIAHIGKPVVILSNSGKRSEPNCDRVVSFGFERSHFKTVVTSGELAYQTIKKAVGHAINPNARVMVLSRKGGTSPIEDLGLEVTDVPKHADILLIVSRDLEWSREDYVQVLAEFRSTGGQCLCLNPDLNMLTPDGLAFS
;
A
#
# COMPACT_ATOMS: atom_id res chain seq x y z
N MET A 1 1.94 2.56 28.42
CA MET A 1 0.75 2.82 27.57
C MET A 1 -0.34 3.62 28.26
N ALA A 2 -0.68 3.36 29.54
CA ALA A 2 -1.75 4.07 30.24
C ALA A 2 -1.76 5.60 30.08
N PRO A 3 -0.63 6.33 30.23
CA PRO A 3 -0.64 7.80 30.10
C PRO A 3 -1.01 8.32 28.70
N LEU A 4 -0.74 7.56 27.62
CA LEU A 4 -1.10 7.95 26.26
C LEU A 4 -2.58 7.71 25.98
N ILE A 5 -3.12 6.62 26.47
CA ILE A 5 -4.52 6.25 26.25
C ILE A 5 -5.46 7.29 26.89
N GLU A 6 -5.09 7.85 28.02
CA GLU A 6 -5.88 8.89 28.70
C GLU A 6 -5.85 10.24 27.98
N ARG A 7 -4.77 10.51 27.20
CA ARG A 7 -4.55 11.81 26.56
C ARG A 7 -5.19 11.96 25.18
N TYR A 8 -5.46 10.86 24.48
CA TYR A 8 -5.92 10.89 23.10
C TYR A 8 -7.25 10.16 22.93
N ASP A 9 -8.09 10.67 22.03
CA ASP A 9 -9.41 10.13 21.76
C ASP A 9 -9.44 9.10 20.65
N ALA A 10 -8.39 9.04 19.84
CA ALA A 10 -8.23 8.09 18.74
C ALA A 10 -6.75 7.78 18.49
N PHE A 11 -6.50 6.63 17.84
CA PHE A 11 -5.14 6.18 17.53
C PHE A 11 -4.99 5.88 16.04
N LEU A 12 -3.97 6.48 15.45
CA LEU A 12 -3.46 6.13 14.14
C LEU A 12 -2.15 5.39 14.35
N ILE A 13 -2.10 4.11 13.95
CA ILE A 13 -0.98 3.22 14.27
C ILE A 13 -0.40 2.69 12.97
N ASP A 14 0.92 2.83 12.78
CA ASP A 14 1.60 2.24 11.66
C ASP A 14 1.59 0.71 11.74
N GLN A 15 1.53 0.05 10.58
CA GLN A 15 1.43 -1.40 10.48
C GLN A 15 2.80 -2.07 10.59
N PHE A 16 3.69 -1.79 9.63
CA PHE A 16 4.95 -2.51 9.48
C PHE A 16 6.03 -1.86 10.33
N GLY A 17 6.75 -2.65 11.13
CA GLY A 17 7.74 -2.13 12.07
C GLY A 17 7.16 -1.66 13.42
N VAL A 18 5.83 -1.63 13.56
CA VAL A 18 5.10 -1.24 14.80
C VAL A 18 4.20 -2.36 15.30
N LEU A 19 3.30 -2.85 14.47
CA LEU A 19 2.40 -3.96 14.82
C LEU A 19 2.96 -5.32 14.40
N ILE A 20 3.61 -5.38 13.25
CA ILE A 20 4.15 -6.60 12.65
C ILE A 20 5.53 -6.36 12.04
N ASP A 21 6.34 -7.41 11.99
CA ASP A 21 7.64 -7.42 11.31
C ASP A 21 7.57 -7.98 9.87
N GLY A 22 6.37 -8.40 9.44
CA GLY A 22 6.12 -9.02 8.14
C GLY A 22 5.93 -10.54 8.23
N ASN A 23 6.39 -11.20 9.30
CA ASN A 23 6.24 -12.63 9.55
C ASN A 23 5.35 -12.89 10.78
N THR A 24 5.45 -12.05 11.82
CA THR A 24 4.71 -12.19 13.06
C THR A 24 4.29 -10.82 13.60
N ALA A 25 3.32 -10.83 14.53
CA ALA A 25 3.03 -9.66 15.34
C ALA A 25 4.14 -9.46 16.39
N TYR A 26 4.48 -8.20 16.66
CA TYR A 26 5.41 -7.90 17.76
C TYR A 26 4.79 -8.30 19.11
N THR A 27 5.66 -8.75 20.02
CA THR A 27 5.25 -9.12 21.38
C THR A 27 4.48 -7.98 22.04
N GLY A 28 3.25 -8.27 22.52
CA GLY A 28 2.36 -7.32 23.17
C GLY A 28 1.58 -6.39 22.22
N ALA A 29 1.80 -6.41 20.90
CA ALA A 29 1.07 -5.56 19.96
C ALA A 29 -0.42 -5.93 19.90
N VAL A 30 -0.72 -7.23 19.88
CA VAL A 30 -2.11 -7.73 19.88
C VAL A 30 -2.84 -7.30 21.15
N ASP A 31 -2.22 -7.51 22.32
CA ASP A 31 -2.81 -7.13 23.62
C ASP A 31 -2.98 -5.60 23.73
N ALA A 32 -2.04 -4.84 23.22
CA ALA A 32 -2.10 -3.39 23.20
C ALA A 32 -3.28 -2.87 22.39
N LEU A 33 -3.49 -3.44 21.19
CA LEU A 33 -4.60 -3.05 20.33
C LEU A 33 -5.95 -3.44 20.96
N ALA A 34 -6.03 -4.67 21.50
CA ALA A 34 -7.19 -5.16 22.23
C ALA A 34 -7.55 -4.25 23.42
N HIS A 35 -6.55 -3.82 24.18
CA HIS A 35 -6.76 -2.92 25.31
C HIS A 35 -7.31 -1.55 24.87
N ILE A 36 -6.75 -0.94 23.82
CA ILE A 36 -7.25 0.33 23.27
C ILE A 36 -8.71 0.19 22.82
N ALA A 37 -9.04 -0.90 22.12
CA ALA A 37 -10.39 -1.17 21.66
C ALA A 37 -11.36 -1.41 22.84
N HIS A 38 -10.94 -2.17 23.87
CA HIS A 38 -11.75 -2.46 25.06
C HIS A 38 -12.20 -1.20 25.81
N ILE A 39 -11.35 -0.20 25.89
CA ILE A 39 -11.71 1.10 26.49
C ILE A 39 -12.49 2.04 25.55
N GLY A 40 -12.91 1.54 24.37
CA GLY A 40 -13.77 2.25 23.44
C GLY A 40 -13.07 3.30 22.58
N LYS A 41 -11.73 3.34 22.55
CA LYS A 41 -10.98 4.28 21.71
C LYS A 41 -10.86 3.74 20.27
N PRO A 42 -11.23 4.52 19.24
CA PRO A 42 -11.11 4.07 17.86
C PRO A 42 -9.63 3.96 17.43
N VAL A 43 -9.33 2.90 16.69
CA VAL A 43 -8.03 2.65 16.09
C VAL A 43 -8.18 2.57 14.58
N VAL A 44 -7.30 3.25 13.86
CA VAL A 44 -7.07 3.09 12.41
C VAL A 44 -5.61 2.69 12.21
N ILE A 45 -5.39 1.66 11.42
CA ILE A 45 -4.04 1.23 11.06
C ILE A 45 -3.64 1.95 9.77
N LEU A 46 -2.45 2.51 9.72
CA LEU A 46 -1.87 3.13 8.53
C LEU A 46 -0.85 2.19 7.89
N SER A 47 -0.76 2.20 6.57
CA SER A 47 0.22 1.39 5.86
C SER A 47 0.59 2.02 4.52
N ASN A 48 1.87 2.02 4.18
CA ASN A 48 2.39 2.35 2.85
C ASN A 48 2.24 1.20 1.83
N SER A 49 1.50 0.14 2.19
CA SER A 49 1.21 -0.98 1.29
C SER A 49 0.49 -0.53 0.02
N GLY A 50 0.96 -1.01 -1.14
CA GLY A 50 0.29 -0.82 -2.43
C GLY A 50 -0.99 -1.66 -2.61
N LYS A 51 -1.33 -2.54 -1.68
CA LYS A 51 -2.58 -3.31 -1.70
C LYS A 51 -3.75 -2.48 -1.17
N ARG A 52 -4.98 -2.88 -1.54
CA ARG A 52 -6.23 -2.30 -1.04
C ARG A 52 -6.40 -2.51 0.47
N SER A 53 -7.36 -1.78 1.07
CA SER A 53 -7.64 -1.83 2.52
C SER A 53 -8.05 -3.21 3.01
N GLU A 54 -9.04 -3.86 2.38
CA GLU A 54 -9.57 -5.16 2.87
C GLU A 54 -8.52 -6.27 2.86
N PRO A 55 -7.73 -6.51 1.80
CA PRO A 55 -6.63 -7.48 1.86
C PRO A 55 -5.60 -7.20 2.96
N ASN A 56 -5.41 -5.94 3.34
CA ASN A 56 -4.56 -5.59 4.47
C ASN A 56 -5.24 -5.82 5.83
N CYS A 57 -6.56 -5.62 5.94
CA CYS A 57 -7.32 -5.99 7.12
C CYS A 57 -7.21 -7.51 7.37
N ASP A 58 -7.42 -8.33 6.34
CA ASP A 58 -7.29 -9.79 6.42
C ASP A 58 -5.88 -10.21 6.83
N ARG A 59 -4.88 -9.52 6.27
CA ARG A 59 -3.49 -9.76 6.65
C ARG A 59 -3.23 -9.44 8.12
N VAL A 60 -3.71 -8.34 8.64
CA VAL A 60 -3.57 -7.98 10.08
C VAL A 60 -4.22 -9.05 10.94
N VAL A 61 -5.43 -9.50 10.58
CA VAL A 61 -6.14 -10.57 11.28
C VAL A 61 -5.34 -11.88 11.26
N SER A 62 -4.69 -12.23 10.14
CA SER A 62 -3.86 -13.44 10.04
C SER A 62 -2.65 -13.45 10.99
N PHE A 63 -2.24 -12.29 11.51
CA PHE A 63 -1.21 -12.16 12.53
C PHE A 63 -1.74 -12.22 13.98
N GLY A 64 -3.04 -12.56 14.17
CA GLY A 64 -3.66 -12.74 15.48
C GLY A 64 -4.36 -11.51 16.03
N PHE A 65 -4.47 -10.42 15.28
CA PHE A 65 -5.30 -9.27 15.67
C PHE A 65 -6.77 -9.57 15.39
N GLU A 66 -7.68 -9.11 16.24
CA GLU A 66 -9.11 -9.22 15.99
C GLU A 66 -9.62 -8.07 15.11
N ARG A 67 -10.46 -8.40 14.12
CA ARG A 67 -11.03 -7.40 13.19
C ARG A 67 -11.83 -6.30 13.90
N SER A 68 -12.41 -6.62 15.04
CA SER A 68 -13.17 -5.70 15.90
C SER A 68 -12.31 -4.66 16.61
N HIS A 69 -10.99 -4.87 16.73
CA HIS A 69 -10.09 -3.99 17.46
C HIS A 69 -9.62 -2.77 16.67
N PHE A 70 -9.92 -2.70 15.38
CA PHE A 70 -9.59 -1.55 14.52
C PHE A 70 -10.68 -1.28 13.50
N LYS A 71 -10.83 -0.03 13.11
CA LYS A 71 -11.87 0.40 12.14
C LYS A 71 -11.54 -0.05 10.73
N THR A 72 -10.33 0.19 10.30
CA THR A 72 -9.82 -0.14 8.95
C THR A 72 -8.30 -0.07 8.93
N VAL A 73 -7.72 -0.57 7.84
CA VAL A 73 -6.34 -0.28 7.44
C VAL A 73 -6.39 0.71 6.27
N VAL A 74 -5.89 1.91 6.47
CA VAL A 74 -5.72 2.90 5.38
C VAL A 74 -4.40 2.63 4.70
N THR A 75 -4.44 2.41 3.38
CA THR A 75 -3.25 2.05 2.59
C THR A 75 -3.01 3.03 1.45
N SER A 76 -1.76 3.13 1.00
CA SER A 76 -1.44 3.89 -0.22
C SER A 76 -2.16 3.33 -1.44
N GLY A 77 -2.31 1.99 -1.54
CA GLY A 77 -3.04 1.34 -2.61
C GLY A 77 -4.53 1.71 -2.63
N GLU A 78 -5.18 1.80 -1.46
CA GLU A 78 -6.58 2.25 -1.37
C GLU A 78 -6.74 3.72 -1.76
N LEU A 79 -5.84 4.58 -1.31
CA LEU A 79 -5.85 6.00 -1.68
C LEU A 79 -5.65 6.18 -3.19
N ALA A 80 -4.72 5.43 -3.79
CA ALA A 80 -4.52 5.44 -5.23
C ALA A 80 -5.77 4.99 -5.98
N TYR A 81 -6.37 3.87 -5.58
CA TYR A 81 -7.63 3.39 -6.15
C TYR A 81 -8.73 4.45 -6.11
N GLN A 82 -8.98 5.03 -4.94
CA GLN A 82 -10.02 6.05 -4.77
C GLN A 82 -9.75 7.30 -5.60
N THR A 83 -8.49 7.70 -5.72
CA THR A 83 -8.06 8.85 -6.51
C THR A 83 -8.26 8.60 -8.00
N ILE A 84 -7.78 7.45 -8.51
CA ILE A 84 -7.92 7.06 -9.91
C ILE A 84 -9.41 6.88 -10.25
N LYS A 85 -10.18 6.19 -9.40
CA LYS A 85 -11.63 5.99 -9.60
C LYS A 85 -12.38 7.30 -9.79
N LYS A 86 -12.06 8.31 -8.99
CA LYS A 86 -12.67 9.65 -9.12
C LYS A 86 -12.21 10.39 -10.37
N ALA A 87 -11.02 10.10 -10.86
CA ALA A 87 -10.43 10.78 -12.02
C ALA A 87 -10.85 10.16 -13.36
N VAL A 88 -11.23 8.87 -13.39
CA VAL A 88 -11.70 8.18 -14.60
C VAL A 88 -12.96 8.86 -15.14
N GLY A 89 -12.98 9.16 -16.43
CA GLY A 89 -14.05 9.91 -17.10
C GLY A 89 -13.97 11.44 -16.95
N HIS A 90 -12.99 11.93 -16.20
CA HIS A 90 -12.71 13.37 -16.02
C HIS A 90 -11.28 13.70 -16.40
N ALA A 91 -10.33 13.54 -15.48
CA ALA A 91 -8.91 13.79 -15.71
C ALA A 91 -8.18 12.60 -16.33
N ILE A 92 -8.74 11.40 -16.21
CA ILE A 92 -8.22 10.15 -16.80
C ILE A 92 -9.21 9.67 -17.86
N ASN A 93 -8.71 9.43 -19.08
CA ASN A 93 -9.50 8.84 -20.15
C ASN A 93 -9.99 7.43 -19.70
N PRO A 94 -11.29 7.07 -19.85
CA PRO A 94 -11.78 5.72 -19.53
C PRO A 94 -11.06 4.60 -20.28
N ASN A 95 -10.47 4.90 -21.43
CA ASN A 95 -9.69 3.95 -22.23
C ASN A 95 -8.17 4.10 -22.01
N ALA A 96 -7.76 4.80 -20.94
CA ALA A 96 -6.34 4.95 -20.62
C ALA A 96 -5.70 3.60 -20.32
N ARG A 97 -4.50 3.41 -20.84
CA ARG A 97 -3.68 2.23 -20.56
C ARG A 97 -2.76 2.50 -19.39
N VAL A 98 -2.76 1.56 -18.46
CA VAL A 98 -1.99 1.66 -17.23
C VAL A 98 -0.93 0.59 -17.20
N MET A 99 0.32 1.00 -17.01
CA MET A 99 1.40 0.08 -16.65
C MET A 99 1.55 0.05 -15.14
N VAL A 100 1.63 -1.15 -14.57
CA VAL A 100 1.77 -1.33 -13.11
C VAL A 100 3.08 -2.02 -12.81
N LEU A 101 3.99 -1.32 -12.15
CA LEU A 101 5.21 -1.91 -11.61
C LEU A 101 4.93 -2.40 -10.18
N SER A 102 4.84 -3.71 -10.03
CA SER A 102 4.53 -4.34 -8.75
C SER A 102 5.18 -5.72 -8.65
N ARG A 103 5.40 -6.19 -7.43
CA ARG A 103 5.87 -7.56 -7.23
C ARG A 103 4.88 -8.56 -7.82
N LYS A 104 5.37 -9.44 -8.70
CA LYS A 104 4.60 -10.51 -9.36
C LYS A 104 3.39 -9.98 -10.17
N GLY A 105 3.49 -8.79 -10.74
CA GLY A 105 2.47 -8.25 -11.64
C GLY A 105 1.10 -7.95 -11.00
N GLY A 106 1.05 -7.70 -9.67
CA GLY A 106 -0.22 -7.40 -8.99
C GLY A 106 -0.81 -6.06 -9.44
N THR A 107 -2.12 -6.04 -9.75
CA THR A 107 -2.87 -4.88 -10.27
C THR A 107 -3.87 -4.30 -9.27
N SER A 108 -3.79 -4.71 -8.02
CA SER A 108 -4.75 -4.39 -6.95
C SER A 108 -5.21 -2.92 -6.89
N PRO A 109 -4.36 -1.90 -7.12
CA PRO A 109 -4.81 -0.50 -7.05
C PRO A 109 -5.72 -0.05 -8.20
N ILE A 110 -5.87 -0.85 -9.26
CA ILE A 110 -6.69 -0.50 -10.43
C ILE A 110 -7.72 -1.57 -10.79
N GLU A 111 -7.84 -2.62 -9.98
CA GLU A 111 -8.87 -3.64 -10.15
C GLU A 111 -10.27 -3.00 -10.17
N ASP A 112 -11.14 -3.50 -11.04
CA ASP A 112 -12.54 -3.03 -11.20
C ASP A 112 -12.71 -1.58 -11.68
N LEU A 113 -11.66 -0.90 -12.15
CA LEU A 113 -11.76 0.45 -12.70
C LEU A 113 -12.03 0.48 -14.21
N GLY A 114 -12.02 -0.68 -14.90
CA GLY A 114 -12.23 -0.78 -16.34
C GLY A 114 -11.08 -0.23 -17.19
N LEU A 115 -9.92 0.05 -16.59
CA LEU A 115 -8.73 0.51 -17.29
C LEU A 115 -7.99 -0.67 -17.94
N GLU A 116 -7.40 -0.43 -19.10
CA GLU A 116 -6.59 -1.43 -19.80
C GLU A 116 -5.19 -1.50 -19.17
N VAL A 117 -4.72 -2.72 -18.85
CA VAL A 117 -3.35 -2.94 -18.38
C VAL A 117 -2.43 -3.21 -19.57
N THR A 118 -1.25 -2.60 -19.60
CA THR A 118 -0.23 -2.81 -20.62
C THR A 118 1.15 -3.08 -20.00
N ASP A 119 1.89 -3.98 -20.61
CA ASP A 119 3.29 -4.26 -20.24
C ASP A 119 4.29 -3.48 -21.12
N VAL A 120 3.79 -2.68 -22.07
CA VAL A 120 4.63 -1.89 -22.99
C VAL A 120 4.68 -0.44 -22.51
N PRO A 121 5.85 0.04 -21.99
CA PRO A 121 5.98 1.37 -21.41
C PRO A 121 5.54 2.50 -22.35
N LYS A 122 5.87 2.39 -23.63
CA LYS A 122 5.52 3.39 -24.67
C LYS A 122 4.03 3.46 -24.99
N HIS A 123 3.25 2.46 -24.55
CA HIS A 123 1.82 2.43 -24.76
C HIS A 123 1.04 2.86 -23.51
N ALA A 124 1.72 3.07 -22.40
CA ALA A 124 1.07 3.46 -21.15
C ALA A 124 0.81 4.98 -21.11
N ASP A 125 -0.40 5.33 -20.71
CA ASP A 125 -0.79 6.71 -20.40
C ASP A 125 -0.51 7.05 -18.94
N ILE A 126 -0.57 6.00 -18.08
CA ILE A 126 -0.31 6.09 -16.63
C ILE A 126 0.67 4.99 -16.23
N LEU A 127 1.64 5.35 -15.39
CA LEU A 127 2.54 4.42 -14.72
C LEU A 127 2.27 4.43 -13.22
N LEU A 128 1.92 3.27 -12.65
CA LEU A 128 1.82 3.07 -11.21
C LEU A 128 3.04 2.30 -10.71
N ILE A 129 3.77 2.89 -9.77
CA ILE A 129 4.87 2.22 -9.06
C ILE A 129 4.32 1.81 -7.69
N VAL A 130 3.99 0.52 -7.56
CA VAL A 130 3.31 -0.04 -6.38
C VAL A 130 4.30 -0.64 -5.40
N SER A 131 5.27 -1.40 -5.93
CA SER A 131 6.33 -2.03 -5.15
C SER A 131 7.44 -2.50 -6.09
N ARG A 132 8.64 -2.65 -5.54
CA ARG A 132 9.74 -3.27 -6.28
C ARG A 132 9.46 -4.75 -6.55
N ASP A 133 9.69 -5.18 -7.78
CA ASP A 133 9.87 -6.59 -8.11
C ASP A 133 11.34 -6.98 -7.87
N LEU A 134 11.56 -8.05 -7.11
CA LEU A 134 12.90 -8.49 -6.73
C LEU A 134 13.65 -9.21 -7.88
N GLU A 135 12.92 -9.60 -8.93
CA GLU A 135 13.50 -10.22 -10.12
C GLU A 135 14.05 -9.17 -11.10
N TRP A 136 13.67 -7.90 -10.93
CA TRP A 136 14.11 -6.80 -11.77
C TRP A 136 15.39 -6.15 -11.24
N SER A 137 16.33 -5.90 -12.15
CA SER A 137 17.53 -5.12 -11.88
C SER A 137 17.22 -3.62 -11.88
N ARG A 138 18.14 -2.82 -11.39
CA ARG A 138 18.05 -1.35 -11.48
C ARG A 138 17.99 -0.88 -12.93
N GLU A 139 18.72 -1.55 -13.80
CA GLU A 139 18.81 -1.25 -15.24
C GLU A 139 17.46 -1.46 -15.93
N ASP A 140 16.71 -2.51 -15.56
CA ASP A 140 15.36 -2.76 -16.08
C ASP A 140 14.41 -1.62 -15.70
N TYR A 141 14.44 -1.15 -14.46
CA TYR A 141 13.64 0.01 -14.04
C TYR A 141 14.04 1.29 -14.81
N VAL A 142 15.33 1.56 -14.97
CA VAL A 142 15.82 2.73 -15.68
C VAL A 142 15.34 2.70 -17.14
N GLN A 143 15.39 1.55 -17.79
CA GLN A 143 14.92 1.40 -19.17
C GLN A 143 13.41 1.68 -19.27
N VAL A 144 12.60 1.03 -18.45
CA VAL A 144 11.13 1.21 -18.44
C VAL A 144 10.75 2.66 -18.19
N LEU A 145 11.36 3.29 -17.18
CA LEU A 145 11.10 4.69 -16.84
C LEU A 145 11.52 5.64 -17.97
N ALA A 146 12.63 5.38 -18.63
CA ALA A 146 13.08 6.18 -19.78
C ALA A 146 12.11 6.06 -20.96
N GLU A 147 11.65 4.85 -21.26
CA GLU A 147 10.66 4.61 -22.32
C GLU A 147 9.32 5.26 -22.00
N PHE A 148 8.81 5.10 -20.76
CA PHE A 148 7.57 5.73 -20.33
C PHE A 148 7.65 7.25 -20.33
N ARG A 149 8.78 7.83 -19.90
CA ARG A 149 8.97 9.30 -19.92
C ARG A 149 8.74 9.91 -21.32
N SER A 150 9.04 9.17 -22.37
CA SER A 150 8.84 9.65 -23.75
C SER A 150 7.37 9.83 -24.14
N THR A 151 6.42 9.24 -23.39
CA THR A 151 4.98 9.36 -23.67
C THR A 151 4.39 10.65 -23.13
N GLY A 152 5.03 11.30 -22.15
CA GLY A 152 4.47 12.41 -21.41
C GLY A 152 3.35 12.00 -20.42
N GLY A 153 3.18 10.70 -20.18
CA GLY A 153 2.18 10.14 -19.28
C GLY A 153 2.40 10.51 -17.82
N GLN A 154 1.41 10.22 -16.98
CA GLN A 154 1.44 10.49 -15.54
C GLN A 154 2.01 9.31 -14.76
N CYS A 155 2.93 9.60 -13.83
CA CYS A 155 3.50 8.59 -12.93
C CYS A 155 3.02 8.81 -11.50
N LEU A 156 2.55 7.74 -10.85
CA LEU A 156 2.15 7.73 -9.45
C LEU A 156 2.95 6.67 -8.70
N CYS A 157 3.74 7.09 -7.73
CA CYS A 157 4.46 6.21 -6.81
C CYS A 157 3.66 6.05 -5.51
N LEU A 158 3.31 4.80 -5.16
CA LEU A 158 2.48 4.49 -4.00
C LEU A 158 3.30 4.28 -2.73
N ASN A 159 4.56 3.92 -2.89
CA ASN A 159 5.49 3.75 -1.77
C ASN A 159 6.83 4.43 -2.11
N PRO A 160 7.07 5.65 -1.58
CA PRO A 160 8.30 6.39 -1.84
C PRO A 160 9.45 5.98 -0.92
N ASP A 161 9.29 4.95 -0.09
CA ASP A 161 10.34 4.50 0.81
C ASP A 161 11.55 3.99 0.03
N LEU A 162 12.73 4.46 0.41
CA LEU A 162 13.99 4.03 -0.21
C LEU A 162 14.49 2.70 0.36
N ASN A 163 14.01 2.31 1.53
CA ASN A 163 14.41 1.10 2.22
C ASN A 163 13.19 0.28 2.64
N MET A 164 13.35 -1.03 2.61
CA MET A 164 12.37 -1.98 3.13
C MET A 164 13.03 -2.86 4.18
N LEU A 165 12.29 -3.23 5.22
CA LEU A 165 12.73 -4.23 6.17
C LEU A 165 12.49 -5.62 5.55
N THR A 166 13.53 -6.44 5.57
CA THR A 166 13.48 -7.84 5.15
C THR A 166 13.90 -8.74 6.30
N PRO A 167 13.69 -10.05 6.23
CA PRO A 167 14.20 -10.99 7.25
C PRO A 167 15.71 -10.88 7.47
N ASP A 168 16.45 -10.47 6.43
CA ASP A 168 17.90 -10.32 6.47
C ASP A 168 18.37 -8.91 6.85
N GLY A 169 17.45 -8.01 7.19
CA GLY A 169 17.70 -6.63 7.57
C GLY A 169 17.14 -5.61 6.58
N LEU A 170 17.72 -4.39 6.56
CA LEU A 170 17.32 -3.34 5.63
C LEU A 170 17.83 -3.63 4.22
N ALA A 171 16.93 -3.58 3.25
CA ALA A 171 17.22 -3.62 1.82
C ALA A 171 16.67 -2.39 1.12
N PHE A 172 17.20 -2.06 -0.07
CA PHE A 172 16.60 -1.03 -0.92
C PHE A 172 15.21 -1.47 -1.39
N SER A 173 14.29 -0.54 -1.30
CA SER A 173 12.88 -0.69 -1.73
C SER A 173 12.77 -0.59 -3.26
#